data_2f4f8b5e35503559a5a13bac88b20e2b
#
_entry.id   2f4f8b5e35503559a5a13bac88b20e2b
#
_cell.length_a   1.000
_cell.length_b   1.000
_cell.length_c   1.000
_cell.angle_alpha   90.00
_cell.angle_beta   90.00
_cell.angle_gamma   90.00
#
_symmetry.space_group_name_H-M   'P 1'
#
loop_
_entity.id
_entity.type
_entity.pdbx_description
1 polymer ?
#
loop_
_entity_poly.entity_id
_entity_poly.type
_entity_poly.pdbx_seq_one_letter_code
_entity_poly.pdbx_strand_id
1 'polypeptide(L)'
;MSKYFFTSESVTEGHPDKICDQISDAVLDAMLEQDELSRVACETVVTTGMIMCMGEISTKAKVDIPKIARQVVAEIGYDRAKYGFDAHTCAVLTTIDEQSPDIAMGVNEAYEYREQNDSDDGLSNGAGDQGIMFGYACNETPELMPLPISLAHKLALKLTEVRKDGTLRYLRPDGKSQVTIEYDDGKPVRVDAVVISSQHSADISLDQLRKDIEEFVIREVIPAELMDENTKIFINPTGRFVVGGPQGDSGLTGRKIIVDTYGGYSRHGGGAFSGKDPTKVDRSAAYAARYIAKNIVAAGLADKCEVQLSYAIGVAKPISILVDTFGTGKVDEEKLSAAVDKVFDLRPAAIIKMLDLRKPQYRKLAAYGHMGREDLGVAWEKTDKAEAIKAALN
;
A
#
# COMPACT_ATOMS: atom_id res chain seq x y z
N MET A 1 -15.42 25.93 14.76
CA MET A 1 -15.17 25.62 13.33
C MET A 1 -13.74 25.96 13.04
N SER A 2 -12.93 24.97 12.81
CA SER A 2 -11.53 25.20 12.47
C SER A 2 -11.31 24.83 11.01
N LYS A 3 -10.95 25.81 10.19
CA LYS A 3 -10.38 25.56 8.87
C LYS A 3 -8.95 25.07 9.02
N TYR A 4 -8.61 24.03 8.28
CA TYR A 4 -7.24 23.52 8.21
C TYR A 4 -6.95 22.93 6.85
N PHE A 5 -5.67 22.73 6.56
CA PHE A 5 -5.20 22.09 5.34
C PHE A 5 -4.58 20.73 5.68
N PHE A 6 -4.86 19.75 4.84
CA PHE A 6 -4.21 18.45 4.94
C PHE A 6 -3.64 18.04 3.59
N THR A 7 -2.42 17.49 3.61
CA THR A 7 -1.68 17.15 2.40
C THR A 7 -1.29 15.68 2.42
N SER A 8 -1.51 15.01 1.28
CA SER A 8 -0.98 13.68 1.03
C SER A 8 -0.20 13.66 -0.28
N GLU A 9 0.74 12.74 -0.38
CA GLU A 9 1.54 12.52 -1.58
C GLU A 9 1.44 11.08 -2.08
N SER A 10 1.69 10.89 -3.36
CA SER A 10 1.87 9.58 -4.00
C SER A 10 2.98 9.63 -5.03
N VAL A 11 3.39 8.47 -5.49
CA VAL A 11 4.44 8.33 -6.49
C VAL A 11 4.01 7.36 -7.58
N THR A 12 4.60 7.50 -8.77
CA THR A 12 4.36 6.57 -9.89
C THR A 12 5.05 5.23 -9.68
N GLU A 13 4.67 4.23 -10.47
CA GLU A 13 5.30 2.90 -10.49
C GLU A 13 6.80 2.95 -10.79
N GLY A 14 7.28 4.01 -11.46
CA GLY A 14 8.69 4.18 -11.83
C GLY A 14 9.55 4.93 -10.81
N HIS A 15 8.97 5.33 -9.66
CA HIS A 15 9.76 5.83 -8.54
C HIS A 15 10.67 4.73 -7.99
N PRO A 16 11.96 5.01 -7.65
CA PRO A 16 12.91 3.98 -7.24
C PRO A 16 12.43 3.05 -6.13
N ASP A 17 11.83 3.59 -5.06
CA ASP A 17 11.27 2.77 -3.98
C ASP A 17 10.11 1.89 -4.48
N LYS A 18 9.28 2.39 -5.39
CA LYS A 18 8.17 1.62 -5.94
C LYS A 18 8.58 0.57 -6.97
N ILE A 19 9.69 0.76 -7.65
CA ILE A 19 10.33 -0.32 -8.43
C ILE A 19 10.70 -1.47 -7.50
N CYS A 20 11.32 -1.17 -6.35
CA CYS A 20 11.71 -2.17 -5.36
C CYS A 20 10.50 -2.93 -4.80
N ASP A 21 9.45 -2.21 -4.40
CA ASP A 21 8.21 -2.81 -3.89
C ASP A 21 7.58 -3.75 -4.93
N GLN A 22 7.51 -3.33 -6.19
CA GLN A 22 6.95 -4.16 -7.27
C GLN A 22 7.80 -5.40 -7.58
N ILE A 23 9.12 -5.31 -7.52
CA ILE A 23 10.00 -6.47 -7.71
C ILE A 23 9.81 -7.45 -6.56
N SER A 24 9.84 -6.98 -5.30
CA SER A 24 9.67 -7.81 -4.12
C SER A 24 8.33 -8.54 -4.10
N ASP A 25 7.24 -7.86 -4.46
CA ASP A 25 5.92 -8.46 -4.55
C ASP A 25 5.75 -9.36 -5.79
N ALA A 26 6.43 -9.09 -6.90
CA ALA A 26 6.45 -9.99 -8.06
C ALA A 26 7.18 -11.31 -7.75
N VAL A 27 8.24 -11.26 -6.95
CA VAL A 27 8.93 -12.46 -6.44
C VAL A 27 7.99 -13.26 -5.53
N LEU A 28 7.30 -12.59 -4.60
CA LEU A 28 6.30 -13.23 -3.74
C LEU A 28 5.19 -13.91 -4.56
N ASP A 29 4.58 -13.19 -5.51
CA ASP A 29 3.50 -13.75 -6.34
C ASP A 29 3.97 -14.98 -7.12
N ALA A 30 5.16 -14.93 -7.73
CA ALA A 30 5.71 -16.05 -8.48
C ALA A 30 6.00 -17.30 -7.60
N MET A 31 6.28 -17.10 -6.32
CA MET A 31 6.44 -18.20 -5.37
C MET A 31 5.10 -18.78 -4.94
N LEU A 32 4.12 -17.93 -4.61
CA LEU A 32 2.79 -18.35 -4.22
C LEU A 32 2.04 -19.10 -5.34
N GLU A 33 2.30 -18.76 -6.60
CA GLU A 33 1.77 -19.51 -7.76
C GLU A 33 2.15 -20.98 -7.76
N GLN A 34 3.34 -21.32 -7.25
CA GLN A 34 3.87 -22.70 -7.27
C GLN A 34 3.77 -23.37 -5.91
N ASP A 35 3.81 -22.61 -4.83
CA ASP A 35 3.74 -23.10 -3.45
C ASP A 35 3.03 -22.05 -2.58
N GLU A 36 1.73 -22.24 -2.34
CA GLU A 36 0.89 -21.34 -1.52
C GLU A 36 1.36 -21.20 -0.06
N LEU A 37 2.20 -22.14 0.41
CA LEU A 37 2.76 -22.14 1.75
C LEU A 37 4.15 -21.49 1.84
N SER A 38 4.64 -20.91 0.76
CA SER A 38 5.93 -20.21 0.72
C SER A 38 6.03 -19.17 1.83
N ARG A 39 7.18 -19.17 2.51
CA ARG A 39 7.58 -18.15 3.48
C ARG A 39 8.54 -17.22 2.79
N VAL A 40 8.17 -15.96 2.66
CA VAL A 40 8.91 -14.97 1.87
C VAL A 40 9.08 -13.70 2.67
N ALA A 41 10.33 -13.28 2.80
CA ALA A 41 10.74 -11.95 3.20
C ALA A 41 11.77 -11.50 2.16
N CYS A 42 11.31 -10.84 1.10
CA CYS A 42 12.14 -10.40 -0.01
C CYS A 42 12.24 -8.89 -0.05
N GLU A 43 13.43 -8.36 0.09
CA GLU A 43 13.75 -6.95 -0.04
C GLU A 43 14.55 -6.70 -1.31
N THR A 44 14.31 -5.54 -1.91
CA THR A 44 14.99 -5.12 -3.15
C THR A 44 15.61 -3.75 -2.97
N VAL A 45 16.79 -3.58 -3.49
CA VAL A 45 17.49 -2.29 -3.60
C VAL A 45 17.75 -2.01 -5.07
N VAL A 46 17.53 -0.78 -5.51
CA VAL A 46 17.92 -0.30 -6.84
C VAL A 46 18.77 0.95 -6.72
N THR A 47 19.74 1.05 -7.61
CA THR A 47 20.56 2.26 -7.82
C THR A 47 21.03 2.29 -9.27
N THR A 48 21.85 3.26 -9.65
CA THR A 48 22.38 3.36 -11.01
C THR A 48 22.94 2.03 -11.50
N GLY A 49 22.29 1.45 -12.52
CA GLY A 49 22.75 0.23 -13.20
C GLY A 49 22.69 -1.07 -12.39
N MET A 50 22.07 -1.10 -11.21
CA MET A 50 22.03 -2.28 -10.35
C MET A 50 20.66 -2.50 -9.69
N ILE A 51 20.28 -3.78 -9.61
CA ILE A 51 19.20 -4.31 -8.78
C ILE A 51 19.82 -5.35 -7.85
N MET A 52 19.47 -5.33 -6.57
CA MET A 52 19.83 -6.37 -5.62
C MET A 52 18.57 -6.86 -4.92
N CYS A 53 18.26 -8.16 -5.02
CA CYS A 53 17.21 -8.84 -4.28
C CYS A 53 17.84 -9.67 -3.17
N MET A 54 17.38 -9.49 -1.94
CA MET A 54 17.92 -10.13 -0.74
C MET A 54 16.80 -10.50 0.23
N GLY A 55 17.10 -11.38 1.17
CA GLY A 55 16.18 -11.76 2.23
C GLY A 55 16.14 -13.25 2.50
N GLU A 56 15.11 -13.69 3.23
CA GLU A 56 14.92 -15.07 3.65
C GLU A 56 13.69 -15.67 2.99
N ILE A 57 13.87 -16.82 2.31
CA ILE A 57 12.81 -17.49 1.57
C ILE A 57 12.88 -18.99 1.81
N SER A 58 11.79 -19.57 2.32
CA SER A 58 11.60 -21.01 2.44
C SER A 58 10.42 -21.44 1.57
N THR A 59 10.69 -22.17 0.49
CA THR A 59 9.68 -22.54 -0.52
C THR A 59 10.08 -23.79 -1.28
N LYS A 60 9.09 -24.48 -1.85
CA LYS A 60 9.28 -25.56 -2.83
C LYS A 60 9.27 -25.02 -4.27
N ALA A 61 8.89 -23.74 -4.46
CA ALA A 61 8.84 -23.10 -5.75
C ALA A 61 10.25 -22.94 -6.36
N LYS A 62 10.32 -22.98 -7.68
CA LYS A 62 11.55 -22.70 -8.44
C LYS A 62 11.31 -21.51 -9.33
N VAL A 63 11.85 -20.36 -8.96
CA VAL A 63 11.69 -19.10 -9.66
C VAL A 63 13.02 -18.48 -10.03
N ASP A 64 13.07 -17.81 -11.17
CA ASP A 64 14.22 -17.06 -11.65
C ASP A 64 14.04 -15.59 -11.22
N ILE A 65 14.53 -15.26 -10.02
CA ILE A 65 14.42 -13.90 -9.44
C ILE A 65 15.02 -12.82 -10.36
N PRO A 66 16.24 -13.00 -10.94
CA PRO A 66 16.79 -12.05 -11.91
C PRO A 66 15.87 -11.81 -13.11
N LYS A 67 15.23 -12.83 -13.64
CA LYS A 67 14.30 -12.70 -14.76
C LYS A 67 13.05 -11.91 -14.36
N ILE A 68 12.49 -12.18 -13.18
CA ILE A 68 11.34 -11.45 -12.64
C ILE A 68 11.68 -9.98 -12.46
N ALA A 69 12.82 -9.65 -11.84
CA ALA A 69 13.26 -8.29 -11.62
C ALA A 69 13.39 -7.51 -12.94
N ARG A 70 14.03 -8.10 -13.95
CA ARG A 70 14.15 -7.50 -15.28
C ARG A 70 12.80 -7.26 -15.96
N GLN A 71 11.90 -8.23 -15.86
CA GLN A 71 10.56 -8.13 -16.44
C GLN A 71 9.77 -6.98 -15.82
N VAL A 72 9.77 -6.86 -14.48
CA VAL A 72 9.11 -5.76 -13.77
C VAL A 72 9.65 -4.40 -14.23
N VAL A 73 10.96 -4.25 -14.29
CA VAL A 73 11.62 -3.00 -14.71
C VAL A 73 11.31 -2.64 -16.17
N ALA A 74 11.27 -3.64 -17.07
CA ALA A 74 10.89 -3.45 -18.46
C ALA A 74 9.44 -3.01 -18.62
N GLU A 75 8.51 -3.64 -17.88
CA GLU A 75 7.07 -3.33 -17.90
C GLU A 75 6.77 -1.93 -17.33
N ILE A 76 7.56 -1.47 -16.36
CA ILE A 76 7.51 -0.09 -15.85
C ILE A 76 7.93 0.90 -16.96
N GLY A 77 8.81 0.50 -17.87
CA GLY A 77 9.25 1.31 -19.00
C GLY A 77 10.70 1.81 -18.93
N TYR A 78 11.53 1.20 -18.08
CA TYR A 78 12.99 1.36 -18.12
C TYR A 78 13.60 0.31 -19.05
N ASP A 79 13.38 0.47 -20.33
CA ASP A 79 13.67 -0.51 -21.39
C ASP A 79 14.87 -0.11 -22.29
N ARG A 80 15.56 0.98 -21.96
CA ARG A 80 16.69 1.48 -22.75
C ARG A 80 17.63 2.39 -21.95
N ALA A 81 18.92 2.26 -22.26
CA ALA A 81 20.01 2.93 -21.55
C ALA A 81 19.88 4.46 -21.48
N LYS A 82 19.27 5.12 -22.48
CA LYS A 82 19.08 6.58 -22.48
C LYS A 82 18.15 7.09 -21.36
N TYR A 83 17.44 6.21 -20.66
CA TYR A 83 16.63 6.56 -19.50
C TYR A 83 17.43 6.49 -18.20
N GLY A 84 18.75 6.16 -18.27
CA GLY A 84 19.64 6.06 -17.13
C GLY A 84 19.51 4.76 -16.32
N PHE A 85 18.53 3.93 -16.64
CA PHE A 85 18.32 2.61 -16.07
C PHE A 85 17.70 1.71 -17.15
N ASP A 86 18.16 0.48 -17.27
CA ASP A 86 17.79 -0.40 -18.38
C ASP A 86 17.64 -1.84 -17.88
N ALA A 87 16.46 -2.39 -18.00
CA ALA A 87 16.12 -3.76 -17.62
C ALA A 87 17.01 -4.84 -18.24
N HIS A 88 17.53 -4.59 -19.46
CA HIS A 88 18.30 -5.56 -20.21
C HIS A 88 19.80 -5.56 -19.84
N THR A 89 20.33 -4.41 -19.40
CA THR A 89 21.76 -4.21 -19.19
C THR A 89 22.17 -3.96 -17.74
N CYS A 90 21.24 -3.64 -16.83
CA CYS A 90 21.55 -3.48 -15.41
C CYS A 90 22.07 -4.79 -14.79
N ALA A 91 22.94 -4.70 -13.80
CA ALA A 91 23.32 -5.85 -12.98
C ALA A 91 22.14 -6.27 -12.10
N VAL A 92 21.90 -7.58 -11.99
CA VAL A 92 20.93 -8.12 -11.02
C VAL A 92 21.66 -9.10 -10.12
N LEU A 93 21.72 -8.78 -8.84
CA LEU A 93 22.33 -9.59 -7.80
C LEU A 93 21.24 -10.21 -6.91
N THR A 94 21.50 -11.42 -6.43
CA THR A 94 20.61 -12.08 -5.48
C THR A 94 21.42 -12.63 -4.30
N THR A 95 20.91 -12.42 -3.08
CA THR A 95 21.43 -13.02 -1.87
C THR A 95 20.24 -13.44 -1.02
N ILE A 96 19.84 -14.69 -1.17
CA ILE A 96 18.66 -15.28 -0.55
C ILE A 96 19.12 -16.45 0.32
N ASP A 97 18.74 -16.38 1.60
CA ASP A 97 18.96 -17.42 2.59
C ASP A 97 17.66 -18.14 2.96
N GLU A 98 17.73 -19.26 3.67
CA GLU A 98 16.57 -19.90 4.26
C GLU A 98 16.22 -19.24 5.60
N GLN A 99 14.92 -19.25 5.95
CA GLN A 99 14.45 -18.72 7.23
C GLN A 99 15.08 -19.49 8.41
N SER A 100 15.47 -18.75 9.47
CA SER A 100 16.01 -19.34 10.70
C SER A 100 15.07 -20.38 11.31
N PRO A 101 15.56 -21.58 11.68
CA PRO A 101 14.76 -22.60 12.37
C PRO A 101 14.18 -22.10 13.69
N ASP A 102 14.86 -21.22 14.42
CA ASP A 102 14.43 -20.70 15.71
C ASP A 102 13.16 -19.83 15.56
N ILE A 103 13.11 -19.02 14.50
CA ILE A 103 11.92 -18.21 14.18
C ILE A 103 10.77 -19.14 13.75
N ALA A 104 11.05 -20.13 12.91
CA ALA A 104 10.04 -21.07 12.42
C ALA A 104 9.34 -21.83 13.55
N MET A 105 10.05 -22.22 14.61
CA MET A 105 9.51 -22.95 15.77
C MET A 105 8.40 -22.15 16.49
N GLY A 106 8.61 -20.85 16.75
CA GLY A 106 7.64 -19.99 17.45
C GLY A 106 6.42 -19.62 16.60
N VAL A 107 6.55 -19.66 15.27
CA VAL A 107 5.51 -19.26 14.33
C VAL A 107 4.62 -20.44 13.90
N ASN A 108 5.20 -21.64 13.82
CA ASN A 108 4.47 -22.83 13.36
C ASN A 108 3.46 -23.34 14.37
N GLU A 109 3.70 -23.16 15.67
CA GLU A 109 2.80 -23.52 16.74
C GLU A 109 2.76 -22.42 17.81
N ALA A 110 1.60 -21.78 17.97
CA ALA A 110 1.43 -20.66 18.88
C ALA A 110 1.59 -21.07 20.35
N TYR A 111 1.97 -20.10 21.17
CA TYR A 111 2.16 -20.25 22.61
C TYR A 111 0.93 -20.87 23.30
N GLU A 112 -0.27 -20.45 22.93
CA GLU A 112 -1.55 -20.92 23.51
C GLU A 112 -1.74 -22.44 23.30
N TYR A 113 -1.31 -22.97 22.17
CA TYR A 113 -1.43 -24.41 21.87
C TYR A 113 -0.33 -25.23 22.52
N ARG A 114 0.88 -24.70 22.63
CA ARG A 114 2.01 -25.40 23.29
C ARG A 114 1.86 -25.48 24.80
N GLU A 115 1.39 -24.42 25.45
CA GLU A 115 1.40 -24.31 26.92
C GLU A 115 0.01 -24.53 27.53
N GLN A 116 -1.08 -24.32 26.83
CA GLN A 116 -2.45 -24.34 27.36
C GLN A 116 -3.26 -25.55 26.91
N ASN A 117 -2.70 -26.47 26.09
CA ASN A 117 -3.39 -27.62 25.51
C ASN A 117 -4.75 -27.27 24.87
N ASP A 118 -4.84 -26.11 24.24
CA ASP A 118 -6.03 -25.72 23.52
C ASP A 118 -6.26 -26.62 22.30
N SER A 119 -7.49 -26.90 21.95
CA SER A 119 -7.79 -27.82 20.84
C SER A 119 -7.31 -27.20 19.53
N ASP A 120 -6.51 -27.93 18.77
CA ASP A 120 -6.06 -27.52 17.43
C ASP A 120 -7.27 -27.53 16.47
N ASP A 121 -7.75 -26.33 16.11
CA ASP A 121 -8.80 -26.11 15.11
C ASP A 121 -8.22 -25.84 13.71
N GLY A 122 -6.92 -26.10 13.48
CA GLY A 122 -6.20 -25.83 12.23
C GLY A 122 -5.79 -24.37 12.08
N LEU A 123 -5.90 -23.56 13.13
CA LEU A 123 -5.57 -22.13 13.15
C LEU A 123 -4.50 -21.80 14.21
N SER A 124 -3.64 -22.77 14.49
CA SER A 124 -2.69 -22.77 15.61
C SER A 124 -1.40 -21.95 15.37
N ASN A 125 -1.24 -21.31 14.23
CA ASN A 125 -0.04 -20.51 13.96
C ASN A 125 0.02 -19.24 14.83
N GLY A 126 1.16 -19.01 15.46
CA GLY A 126 1.47 -17.76 16.15
C GLY A 126 1.78 -16.62 15.16
N ALA A 127 1.74 -15.39 15.67
CA ALA A 127 2.19 -14.23 14.88
C ALA A 127 3.67 -14.35 14.53
N GLY A 128 4.03 -14.04 13.29
CA GLY A 128 5.39 -14.13 12.77
C GLY A 128 6.36 -13.11 13.35
N ASP A 129 5.83 -12.07 13.97
CA ASP A 129 6.59 -11.01 14.66
C ASP A 129 5.70 -10.34 15.71
N GLN A 130 6.32 -9.54 16.56
CA GLN A 130 5.62 -8.53 17.35
C GLN A 130 5.31 -7.33 16.48
N GLY A 131 4.29 -6.55 16.83
CA GLY A 131 4.04 -5.29 16.13
C GLY A 131 2.68 -4.67 16.44
N ILE A 132 2.49 -3.46 15.91
CA ILE A 132 1.24 -2.73 15.89
C ILE A 132 0.85 -2.42 14.46
N MET A 133 -0.39 -2.66 14.08
CA MET A 133 -0.90 -2.45 12.74
C MET A 133 -2.15 -1.59 12.82
N PHE A 134 -2.31 -0.70 11.83
CA PHE A 134 -3.44 0.22 11.78
C PHE A 134 -4.23 0.03 10.49
N GLY A 135 -5.54 0.15 10.62
CA GLY A 135 -6.47 0.28 9.52
C GLY A 135 -7.31 1.54 9.69
N TYR A 136 -7.72 2.15 8.59
CA TYR A 136 -8.50 3.37 8.61
C TYR A 136 -9.57 3.36 7.52
N ALA A 137 -10.66 4.05 7.75
CA ALA A 137 -11.68 4.37 6.76
C ALA A 137 -12.37 5.69 7.13
N CYS A 138 -12.85 6.42 6.13
CA CYS A 138 -13.70 7.59 6.30
C CYS A 138 -14.65 7.73 5.11
N ASN A 139 -15.73 8.52 5.30
CA ASN A 139 -16.77 8.71 4.29
C ASN A 139 -16.49 9.86 3.30
N GLU A 140 -15.19 10.17 3.04
CA GLU A 140 -14.81 11.27 2.16
C GLU A 140 -14.82 10.88 0.66
N THR A 141 -14.69 9.60 0.35
CA THR A 141 -14.70 9.06 -1.03
C THR A 141 -15.56 7.82 -1.11
N PRO A 142 -16.01 7.40 -2.32
CA PRO A 142 -16.79 6.17 -2.48
C PRO A 142 -16.08 4.92 -1.97
N GLU A 143 -14.77 4.83 -2.16
CA GLU A 143 -13.92 3.74 -1.67
C GLU A 143 -13.64 3.81 -0.17
N LEU A 144 -14.21 4.80 0.54
CA LEU A 144 -14.03 5.06 1.97
C LEU A 144 -12.56 5.32 2.36
N MET A 145 -11.89 6.11 1.53
CA MET A 145 -10.52 6.59 1.74
C MET A 145 -10.49 8.10 1.97
N PRO A 146 -9.43 8.62 2.64
CA PRO A 146 -9.22 10.07 2.72
C PRO A 146 -9.03 10.68 1.33
N LEU A 147 -9.69 11.80 1.08
CA LEU A 147 -9.69 12.47 -0.22
C LEU A 147 -8.28 12.86 -0.71
N PRO A 148 -7.35 13.41 0.13
CA PRO A 148 -6.03 13.83 -0.35
C PRO A 148 -5.22 12.67 -0.93
N ILE A 149 -5.16 11.52 -0.26
CA ILE A 149 -4.40 10.37 -0.75
C ILE A 149 -5.09 9.70 -1.95
N SER A 150 -6.42 9.63 -1.97
CA SER A 150 -7.17 9.11 -3.11
C SER A 150 -6.87 9.93 -4.38
N LEU A 151 -6.92 11.25 -4.30
CA LEU A 151 -6.57 12.11 -5.44
C LEU A 151 -5.09 12.01 -5.82
N ALA A 152 -4.19 11.95 -4.84
CA ALA A 152 -2.76 11.80 -5.12
C ALA A 152 -2.46 10.49 -5.88
N HIS A 153 -3.07 9.38 -5.48
CA HIS A 153 -2.94 8.09 -6.19
C HIS A 153 -3.49 8.19 -7.62
N LYS A 154 -4.68 8.76 -7.80
CA LYS A 154 -5.31 8.92 -9.12
C LYS A 154 -4.46 9.78 -10.05
N LEU A 155 -3.84 10.85 -9.54
CA LEU A 155 -2.91 11.69 -10.32
C LEU A 155 -1.65 10.93 -10.73
N ALA A 156 -1.03 10.18 -9.81
CA ALA A 156 0.15 9.37 -10.11
C ALA A 156 -0.16 8.24 -11.12
N LEU A 157 -1.32 7.61 -10.99
CA LEU A 157 -1.80 6.61 -11.96
C LEU A 157 -2.04 7.24 -13.33
N LYS A 158 -2.71 8.40 -13.39
CA LYS A 158 -2.99 9.10 -14.65
C LYS A 158 -1.72 9.52 -15.39
N LEU A 159 -0.67 9.97 -14.66
CA LEU A 159 0.65 10.22 -15.26
C LEU A 159 1.21 8.98 -15.96
N THR A 160 1.05 7.81 -15.35
CA THR A 160 1.50 6.55 -15.93
C THR A 160 0.65 6.15 -17.14
N GLU A 161 -0.67 6.32 -17.07
CA GLU A 161 -1.58 6.03 -18.19
C GLU A 161 -1.23 6.84 -19.43
N VAL A 162 -1.17 8.17 -19.33
CA VAL A 162 -0.87 9.05 -20.48
C VAL A 162 0.53 8.88 -21.04
N ARG A 163 1.47 8.35 -20.23
CA ARG A 163 2.80 7.94 -20.69
C ARG A 163 2.74 6.64 -21.48
N LYS A 164 2.05 5.61 -20.94
CA LYS A 164 2.02 4.25 -21.53
C LYS A 164 1.14 4.19 -22.78
N ASP A 165 0.03 4.91 -22.84
CA ASP A 165 -0.85 4.95 -24.00
C ASP A 165 -0.29 5.83 -25.14
N GLY A 166 0.75 6.62 -24.85
CA GLY A 166 1.44 7.47 -25.81
C GLY A 166 0.82 8.84 -26.01
N THR A 167 -0.15 9.25 -25.20
CA THR A 167 -0.70 10.61 -25.19
C THR A 167 0.39 11.62 -24.89
N LEU A 168 1.20 11.37 -23.84
CA LEU A 168 2.35 12.20 -23.48
C LEU A 168 3.68 11.40 -23.59
N ARG A 169 4.10 11.09 -24.81
CA ARG A 169 5.25 10.19 -25.11
C ARG A 169 6.59 10.66 -24.56
N TYR A 170 6.72 11.93 -24.21
CA TYR A 170 7.94 12.49 -23.62
C TYR A 170 8.04 12.29 -22.12
N LEU A 171 6.99 11.86 -21.43
CA LEU A 171 7.08 11.49 -20.02
C LEU A 171 7.94 10.25 -19.83
N ARG A 172 8.56 10.15 -18.66
CA ARG A 172 9.39 9.04 -18.22
C ARG A 172 8.78 8.42 -16.97
N PRO A 173 9.23 7.21 -16.57
CA PRO A 173 8.52 6.44 -15.53
C PRO A 173 8.47 7.09 -14.15
N ASP A 174 9.49 7.88 -13.76
CA ASP A 174 9.56 8.48 -12.42
C ASP A 174 8.67 9.72 -12.30
N GLY A 175 7.94 9.80 -11.21
CA GLY A 175 7.10 10.95 -10.92
C GLY A 175 6.47 10.89 -9.53
N LYS A 176 6.00 12.06 -9.08
CA LYS A 176 5.33 12.27 -7.80
C LYS A 176 4.12 13.17 -7.97
N SER A 177 3.13 12.96 -7.13
CA SER A 177 1.96 13.82 -6.99
C SER A 177 1.77 14.20 -5.53
N GLN A 178 1.25 15.39 -5.26
CA GLN A 178 0.89 15.84 -3.93
C GLN A 178 -0.40 16.67 -4.04
N VAL A 179 -1.33 16.45 -3.12
CA VAL A 179 -2.61 17.17 -3.08
C VAL A 179 -2.84 17.71 -1.68
N THR A 180 -3.13 18.99 -1.61
CA THR A 180 -3.54 19.69 -0.39
C THR A 180 -5.02 20.02 -0.47
N ILE A 181 -5.77 19.53 0.51
CA ILE A 181 -7.22 19.78 0.65
C ILE A 181 -7.45 20.76 1.79
N GLU A 182 -8.30 21.75 1.54
CA GLU A 182 -8.88 22.60 2.59
C GLU A 182 -10.07 21.88 3.21
N TYR A 183 -10.08 21.82 4.53
CA TYR A 183 -11.17 21.28 5.34
C TYR A 183 -11.87 22.39 6.11
N ASP A 184 -13.18 22.33 6.19
CA ASP A 184 -14.00 23.16 7.08
C ASP A 184 -14.87 22.24 7.95
N ASP A 185 -14.74 22.38 9.26
CA ASP A 185 -15.44 21.55 10.25
C ASP A 185 -15.30 20.04 10.01
N GLY A 186 -14.07 19.61 9.63
CA GLY A 186 -13.70 18.22 9.38
C GLY A 186 -14.18 17.64 8.06
N LYS A 187 -14.77 18.45 7.16
CA LYS A 187 -15.20 18.06 5.82
C LYS A 187 -14.30 18.66 4.75
N PRO A 188 -13.91 17.89 3.71
CA PRO A 188 -13.15 18.44 2.60
C PRO A 188 -14.03 19.40 1.80
N VAL A 189 -13.50 20.60 1.45
CA VAL A 189 -14.30 21.63 0.75
C VAL A 189 -13.70 22.01 -0.61
N ARG A 190 -12.36 22.03 -0.76
CA ARG A 190 -11.68 22.33 -2.02
C ARG A 190 -10.24 21.83 -2.05
N VAL A 191 -9.70 21.74 -3.24
CA VAL A 191 -8.27 21.53 -3.47
C VAL A 191 -7.56 22.87 -3.38
N ASP A 192 -6.67 23.05 -2.40
CA ASP A 192 -5.87 24.27 -2.25
C ASP A 192 -4.63 24.25 -3.12
N ALA A 193 -3.95 23.10 -3.20
CA ALA A 193 -2.75 22.98 -4.01
C ALA A 193 -2.60 21.57 -4.62
N VAL A 194 -2.04 21.53 -5.84
CA VAL A 194 -1.59 20.33 -6.54
C VAL A 194 -0.13 20.51 -6.92
N VAL A 195 0.70 19.53 -6.58
CA VAL A 195 2.09 19.47 -7.02
C VAL A 195 2.31 18.21 -7.84
N ILE A 196 2.83 18.35 -9.05
CA ILE A 196 3.26 17.25 -9.91
C ILE A 196 4.74 17.41 -10.23
N SER A 197 5.51 16.36 -9.99
CA SER A 197 6.87 16.23 -10.48
C SER A 197 6.93 15.02 -11.41
N SER A 198 7.24 15.23 -12.68
CA SER A 198 7.31 14.14 -13.66
C SER A 198 8.61 14.20 -14.44
N GLN A 199 9.31 13.07 -14.49
CA GLN A 199 10.48 12.89 -15.33
C GLN A 199 10.06 12.97 -16.81
N HIS A 200 10.88 13.62 -17.65
CA HIS A 200 10.58 13.86 -19.06
C HIS A 200 11.81 13.79 -19.95
N SER A 201 11.60 13.70 -21.26
CA SER A 201 12.68 13.80 -22.24
C SER A 201 13.24 15.22 -22.30
N ALA A 202 14.49 15.36 -22.75
CA ALA A 202 15.15 16.64 -22.86
C ALA A 202 14.55 17.57 -23.94
N ASP A 203 13.76 17.00 -24.85
CA ASP A 203 13.29 17.67 -26.07
C ASP A 203 12.03 18.50 -25.88
N ILE A 204 11.30 18.31 -24.74
CA ILE A 204 10.09 19.07 -24.43
C ILE A 204 10.40 20.35 -23.67
N SER A 205 9.74 21.46 -24.03
CA SER A 205 9.79 22.69 -23.25
C SER A 205 9.00 22.56 -21.95
N LEU A 206 9.43 23.25 -20.88
CA LEU A 206 8.72 23.23 -19.61
C LEU A 206 7.30 23.83 -19.73
N ASP A 207 7.11 24.83 -20.56
CA ASP A 207 5.80 25.45 -20.73
C ASP A 207 4.80 24.50 -21.38
N GLN A 208 5.24 23.74 -22.41
CA GLN A 208 4.40 22.72 -23.02
C GLN A 208 4.10 21.58 -22.05
N LEU A 209 5.12 21.09 -21.35
CA LEU A 209 4.95 20.04 -20.35
C LEU A 209 3.94 20.44 -19.26
N ARG A 210 4.02 21.67 -18.76
CA ARG A 210 3.10 22.18 -17.74
C ARG A 210 1.67 22.24 -18.25
N LYS A 211 1.48 22.80 -19.46
CA LYS A 211 0.16 22.86 -20.10
C LYS A 211 -0.44 21.46 -20.27
N ASP A 212 0.33 20.52 -20.80
CA ASP A 212 -0.16 19.18 -21.09
C ASP A 212 -0.47 18.39 -19.81
N ILE A 213 0.35 18.50 -18.77
CA ILE A 213 0.07 17.82 -17.48
C ILE A 213 -1.15 18.44 -16.81
N GLU A 214 -1.34 19.76 -16.89
CA GLU A 214 -2.55 20.38 -16.36
C GLU A 214 -3.79 19.87 -17.11
N GLU A 215 -3.75 19.83 -18.43
CA GLU A 215 -4.88 19.44 -19.29
C GLU A 215 -5.20 17.95 -19.20
N PHE A 216 -4.18 17.06 -19.43
CA PHE A 216 -4.41 15.62 -19.57
C PHE A 216 -4.29 14.81 -18.27
N VAL A 217 -3.83 15.44 -17.18
CA VAL A 217 -3.68 14.76 -15.90
C VAL A 217 -4.51 15.43 -14.81
N ILE A 218 -4.26 16.70 -14.49
CA ILE A 218 -4.87 17.33 -13.32
C ILE A 218 -6.36 17.52 -13.54
N ARG A 219 -6.77 18.10 -14.66
CA ARG A 219 -8.18 18.40 -14.96
C ARG A 219 -9.01 17.15 -15.28
N GLU A 220 -8.37 16.05 -15.68
CA GLU A 220 -9.03 14.77 -15.89
C GLU A 220 -9.29 14.01 -14.58
N VAL A 221 -8.50 14.27 -13.53
CA VAL A 221 -8.54 13.53 -12.26
C VAL A 221 -9.31 14.29 -11.18
N ILE A 222 -9.07 15.60 -11.06
CA ILE A 222 -9.66 16.39 -9.98
C ILE A 222 -11.01 16.92 -10.43
N PRO A 223 -12.10 16.61 -9.70
CA PRO A 223 -13.42 17.14 -9.99
C PRO A 223 -13.42 18.67 -10.07
N ALA A 224 -14.06 19.23 -11.09
CA ALA A 224 -14.04 20.67 -11.35
C ALA A 224 -14.62 21.50 -10.20
N GLU A 225 -15.58 20.93 -9.47
CA GLU A 225 -16.22 21.55 -8.31
C GLU A 225 -15.30 21.67 -7.08
N LEU A 226 -14.20 20.91 -7.06
CA LEU A 226 -13.18 21.02 -6.00
C LEU A 226 -12.07 22.03 -6.34
N MET A 227 -12.05 22.59 -7.54
CA MET A 227 -11.04 23.55 -7.98
C MET A 227 -11.67 24.94 -8.17
N ASP A 228 -10.93 25.96 -7.81
CA ASP A 228 -11.32 27.37 -8.03
C ASP A 228 -10.12 28.20 -8.52
N GLU A 229 -10.31 29.51 -8.69
CA GLU A 229 -9.27 30.46 -9.12
C GLU A 229 -8.10 30.58 -8.12
N ASN A 230 -8.28 30.13 -6.88
CA ASN A 230 -7.25 30.17 -5.84
C ASN A 230 -6.48 28.86 -5.73
N THR A 231 -6.88 27.82 -6.48
CA THR A 231 -6.18 26.54 -6.50
C THR A 231 -4.79 26.72 -7.11
N LYS A 232 -3.76 26.40 -6.32
CA LYS A 232 -2.35 26.52 -6.73
C LYS A 232 -1.91 25.26 -7.47
N ILE A 233 -1.38 25.41 -8.67
CA ILE A 233 -0.86 24.30 -9.48
C ILE A 233 0.64 24.46 -9.67
N PHE A 234 1.42 23.48 -9.23
CA PHE A 234 2.87 23.44 -9.36
C PHE A 234 3.29 22.21 -10.17
N ILE A 235 3.78 22.41 -11.39
CA ILE A 235 4.24 21.33 -12.26
C ILE A 235 5.74 21.52 -12.53
N ASN A 236 6.55 20.55 -12.12
CA ASN A 236 8.01 20.60 -12.14
C ASN A 236 8.52 21.98 -11.65
N PRO A 237 8.24 22.37 -10.39
CA PRO A 237 8.59 23.71 -9.89
C PRO A 237 10.11 23.95 -9.84
N THR A 238 10.91 22.91 -9.72
CA THR A 238 12.39 22.99 -9.79
C THR A 238 12.90 23.15 -11.23
N GLY A 239 12.02 23.06 -12.24
CA GLY A 239 12.38 23.14 -13.65
C GLY A 239 12.60 21.76 -14.28
N ARG A 240 13.76 21.55 -14.91
CA ARG A 240 14.09 20.37 -15.70
C ARG A 240 14.22 19.11 -14.81
N PHE A 241 13.48 18.04 -15.17
CA PHE A 241 13.57 16.74 -14.51
C PHE A 241 13.80 15.63 -15.58
N VAL A 242 14.99 15.57 -16.13
CA VAL A 242 15.40 14.59 -17.15
C VAL A 242 16.12 13.39 -16.52
N VAL A 243 16.99 13.64 -15.55
CA VAL A 243 17.61 12.58 -14.75
C VAL A 243 16.68 12.22 -13.61
N GLY A 244 16.26 10.97 -13.54
CA GLY A 244 15.34 10.43 -12.54
C GLY A 244 15.41 8.91 -12.49
N GLY A 245 14.48 8.29 -11.77
CA GLY A 245 14.53 6.86 -11.51
C GLY A 245 15.77 6.45 -10.72
N PRO A 246 16.22 5.18 -10.81
CA PRO A 246 17.38 4.67 -10.06
C PRO A 246 18.71 5.38 -10.37
N GLN A 247 18.79 6.11 -11.48
CA GLN A 247 19.94 6.97 -11.76
C GLN A 247 19.94 8.26 -10.94
N GLY A 248 18.76 8.78 -10.64
CA GLY A 248 18.61 10.04 -9.89
C GLY A 248 18.66 9.83 -8.37
N ASP A 249 18.08 8.73 -7.89
CA ASP A 249 18.01 8.38 -6.47
C ASP A 249 17.92 6.86 -6.30
N SER A 250 18.46 6.34 -5.21
CA SER A 250 18.37 4.92 -4.88
C SER A 250 17.01 4.58 -4.31
N GLY A 251 16.52 3.36 -4.59
CA GLY A 251 15.29 2.82 -4.04
C GLY A 251 15.52 1.65 -3.11
N LEU A 252 14.58 1.43 -2.21
CA LEU A 252 14.54 0.31 -1.27
C LEU A 252 13.10 -0.09 -0.99
N THR A 253 12.82 -1.39 -0.90
CA THR A 253 11.52 -1.94 -0.49
C THR A 253 11.10 -1.37 0.87
N GLY A 254 9.83 -0.97 0.98
CA GLY A 254 9.27 -0.52 2.25
C GLY A 254 9.61 0.91 2.67
N ARG A 255 10.04 1.77 1.74
CA ARG A 255 10.30 3.20 2.01
C ARG A 255 9.16 4.13 1.61
N LYS A 256 8.02 3.61 1.18
CA LYS A 256 6.81 4.37 0.81
C LYS A 256 5.57 3.91 1.59
N ILE A 257 5.78 3.53 2.87
CA ILE A 257 4.74 2.93 3.72
C ILE A 257 3.53 3.85 3.95
N ILE A 258 3.73 5.16 3.95
CA ILE A 258 2.63 6.13 4.10
C ILE A 258 1.86 6.29 2.79
N VAL A 259 2.53 6.23 1.64
CA VAL A 259 1.90 6.15 0.30
C VAL A 259 1.11 4.84 0.17
N ASP A 260 1.62 3.74 0.68
CA ASP A 260 0.98 2.43 0.63
C ASP A 260 -0.32 2.37 1.44
N THR A 261 -0.50 3.25 2.42
CA THR A 261 -1.62 3.24 3.37
C THR A 261 -2.55 4.43 3.18
N TYR A 262 -2.49 5.44 4.05
CA TYR A 262 -3.53 6.49 4.11
C TYR A 262 -2.98 7.91 3.93
N GLY A 263 -1.76 8.06 3.41
CA GLY A 263 -1.18 9.38 3.11
C GLY A 263 -0.96 10.27 4.33
N GLY A 264 -0.78 9.68 5.51
CA GLY A 264 -0.60 10.41 6.77
C GLY A 264 -1.88 10.67 7.56
N TYR A 265 -3.04 10.26 7.04
CA TYR A 265 -4.33 10.48 7.71
C TYR A 265 -4.55 9.58 8.92
N SER A 266 -3.98 8.38 8.90
CA SER A 266 -3.97 7.40 9.99
C SER A 266 -2.59 7.27 10.60
N ARG A 267 -2.55 6.78 11.85
CA ARG A 267 -1.32 6.27 12.46
C ARG A 267 -0.75 5.12 11.62
N HIS A 268 0.53 4.82 11.83
CA HIS A 268 1.21 3.71 11.16
C HIS A 268 2.12 2.97 12.14
N GLY A 269 2.12 1.64 12.09
CA GLY A 269 2.95 0.80 12.97
C GLY A 269 4.41 0.67 12.55
N GLY A 270 4.76 1.13 11.36
CA GLY A 270 6.13 1.08 10.82
C GLY A 270 6.42 -0.11 9.91
N GLY A 271 5.58 -1.17 9.91
CA GLY A 271 5.76 -2.36 9.09
C GLY A 271 5.50 -2.12 7.60
N ALA A 272 6.44 -2.49 6.74
CA ALA A 272 6.27 -2.50 5.29
C ALA A 272 5.48 -3.73 4.84
N PHE A 273 4.78 -3.63 3.70
CA PHE A 273 3.97 -4.71 3.14
C PHE A 273 4.73 -5.53 2.09
N SER A 274 5.29 -4.85 1.09
CA SER A 274 5.87 -5.49 -0.09
C SER A 274 6.99 -6.48 0.25
N GLY A 275 7.00 -7.60 -0.45
CA GLY A 275 7.96 -8.68 -0.26
C GLY A 275 7.68 -9.63 0.89
N LYS A 276 6.64 -9.38 1.69
CA LYS A 276 6.26 -10.21 2.84
C LYS A 276 5.08 -11.12 2.49
N ASP A 277 5.22 -12.43 2.74
CA ASP A 277 4.09 -13.37 2.65
C ASP A 277 3.05 -13.11 3.76
N PRO A 278 1.81 -13.61 3.64
CA PRO A 278 0.72 -13.25 4.54
C PRO A 278 0.85 -13.76 5.98
N THR A 279 1.86 -14.57 6.31
CA THR A 279 2.12 -14.95 7.70
C THR A 279 2.76 -13.81 8.51
N LYS A 280 3.31 -12.82 7.85
CA LYS A 280 3.80 -11.58 8.47
C LYS A 280 2.62 -10.67 8.79
N VAL A 281 2.36 -10.48 10.07
CA VAL A 281 1.23 -9.69 10.59
C VAL A 281 1.31 -8.21 10.19
N ASP A 282 2.49 -7.68 9.94
CA ASP A 282 2.69 -6.34 9.37
C ASP A 282 1.80 -6.11 8.14
N ARG A 283 1.67 -7.13 7.29
CA ARG A 283 0.85 -7.09 6.10
C ARG A 283 -0.57 -7.57 6.36
N SER A 284 -0.74 -8.79 6.84
CA SER A 284 -2.05 -9.42 6.98
C SER A 284 -2.95 -8.73 7.99
N ALA A 285 -2.42 -8.33 9.13
CA ALA A 285 -3.20 -7.64 10.16
C ALA A 285 -3.50 -6.18 9.79
N ALA A 286 -2.63 -5.50 9.01
CA ALA A 286 -2.95 -4.18 8.47
C ALA A 286 -4.13 -4.25 7.49
N TYR A 287 -4.19 -5.28 6.64
CA TYR A 287 -5.33 -5.52 5.76
C TYR A 287 -6.61 -5.86 6.54
N ALA A 288 -6.48 -6.70 7.59
CA ALA A 288 -7.62 -7.00 8.48
C ALA A 288 -8.12 -5.74 9.21
N ALA A 289 -7.23 -4.89 9.71
CA ALA A 289 -7.59 -3.63 10.34
C ALA A 289 -8.31 -2.68 9.36
N ARG A 290 -7.86 -2.61 8.09
CA ARG A 290 -8.58 -1.88 7.03
C ARG A 290 -9.98 -2.46 6.80
N TYR A 291 -10.10 -3.78 6.69
CA TYR A 291 -11.37 -4.45 6.50
C TYR A 291 -12.36 -4.12 7.62
N ILE A 292 -11.92 -4.15 8.87
CA ILE A 292 -12.73 -3.80 10.04
C ILE A 292 -13.17 -2.34 9.98
N ALA A 293 -12.21 -1.40 9.83
CA ALA A 293 -12.49 0.03 9.79
C ALA A 293 -13.48 0.38 8.66
N LYS A 294 -13.27 -0.20 7.47
CA LYS A 294 -14.15 -0.01 6.31
C LYS A 294 -15.58 -0.49 6.58
N ASN A 295 -15.75 -1.66 7.21
CA ASN A 295 -17.07 -2.19 7.56
C ASN A 295 -17.78 -1.38 8.64
N ILE A 296 -17.05 -0.81 9.62
CA ILE A 296 -17.64 0.08 10.64
C ILE A 296 -18.20 1.36 9.98
N VAL A 297 -17.42 1.98 9.07
CA VAL A 297 -17.87 3.19 8.35
C VAL A 297 -19.00 2.85 7.38
N ALA A 298 -18.91 1.77 6.62
CA ALA A 298 -19.95 1.30 5.70
C ALA A 298 -21.26 0.95 6.43
N ALA A 299 -21.18 0.46 7.67
CA ALA A 299 -22.34 0.23 8.53
C ALA A 299 -22.99 1.54 8.99
N GLY A 300 -22.39 2.70 8.73
CA GLY A 300 -22.85 4.02 9.18
C GLY A 300 -22.73 4.21 10.70
N LEU A 301 -21.85 3.47 11.36
CA LEU A 301 -21.61 3.54 12.80
C LEU A 301 -20.64 4.68 13.18
N ALA A 302 -19.85 5.16 12.25
CA ALA A 302 -18.98 6.32 12.39
C ALA A 302 -18.69 6.93 11.01
N ASP A 303 -18.33 8.23 10.96
CA ASP A 303 -17.87 8.89 9.72
C ASP A 303 -16.38 8.65 9.47
N LYS A 304 -15.61 8.40 10.54
CA LYS A 304 -14.17 8.06 10.55
C LYS A 304 -13.93 6.94 11.54
N CYS A 305 -13.06 6.01 11.17
CA CYS A 305 -12.71 4.91 12.05
C CYS A 305 -11.26 4.51 11.83
N GLU A 306 -10.48 4.45 12.90
CA GLU A 306 -9.16 3.84 12.94
C GLU A 306 -9.21 2.60 13.84
N VAL A 307 -8.59 1.53 13.40
CA VAL A 307 -8.46 0.28 14.15
C VAL A 307 -6.99 -0.02 14.35
N GLN A 308 -6.58 -0.24 15.61
CA GLN A 308 -5.26 -0.76 15.93
C GLN A 308 -5.37 -2.21 16.35
N LEU A 309 -4.50 -3.05 15.79
CA LEU A 309 -4.25 -4.42 16.23
C LEU A 309 -2.80 -4.53 16.69
N SER A 310 -2.55 -5.28 17.78
CA SER A 310 -1.18 -5.55 18.24
C SER A 310 -0.97 -7.02 18.48
N TYR A 311 0.23 -7.51 18.18
CA TYR A 311 0.62 -8.91 18.34
C TYR A 311 1.95 -9.02 19.08
N ALA A 312 2.13 -10.17 19.77
CA ALA A 312 3.42 -10.64 20.25
C ALA A 312 3.88 -11.81 19.36
N ILE A 313 5.18 -11.90 19.12
CA ILE A 313 5.75 -13.02 18.34
C ILE A 313 5.37 -14.37 18.96
N GLY A 314 4.92 -15.30 18.13
CA GLY A 314 4.55 -16.63 18.56
C GLY A 314 3.20 -16.74 19.30
N VAL A 315 2.46 -15.65 19.49
CA VAL A 315 1.11 -15.63 20.07
C VAL A 315 0.07 -15.49 18.96
N ALA A 316 -0.99 -16.29 18.99
CA ALA A 316 -2.00 -16.28 17.94
C ALA A 316 -3.01 -15.15 18.12
N LYS A 317 -3.52 -14.93 19.34
CA LYS A 317 -4.50 -13.88 19.58
C LYS A 317 -3.85 -12.50 19.63
N PRO A 318 -4.50 -11.45 19.12
CA PRO A 318 -4.00 -10.09 19.31
C PRO A 318 -3.93 -9.74 20.81
N ILE A 319 -2.86 -9.01 21.17
CA ILE A 319 -2.67 -8.53 22.55
C ILE A 319 -3.67 -7.41 22.88
N SER A 320 -4.01 -6.59 21.90
CA SER A 320 -5.00 -5.54 22.03
C SER A 320 -5.71 -5.22 20.73
N ILE A 321 -6.96 -4.80 20.85
CA ILE A 321 -7.80 -4.25 19.78
C ILE A 321 -8.27 -2.88 20.26
N LEU A 322 -7.98 -1.82 19.49
CA LEU A 322 -8.49 -0.47 19.76
C LEU A 322 -9.29 -0.01 18.54
N VAL A 323 -10.46 0.53 18.78
CA VAL A 323 -11.26 1.25 17.79
C VAL A 323 -11.37 2.71 18.22
N ASP A 324 -10.97 3.64 17.35
CA ASP A 324 -11.04 5.10 17.56
C ASP A 324 -11.90 5.70 16.44
N THR A 325 -12.99 6.33 16.80
CA THR A 325 -13.93 6.95 15.86
C THR A 325 -13.74 8.46 15.75
N PHE A 326 -12.74 9.02 16.42
CA PHE A 326 -12.44 10.46 16.44
C PHE A 326 -13.67 11.31 16.84
N GLY A 327 -14.50 10.80 17.73
CA GLY A 327 -15.73 11.44 18.18
C GLY A 327 -16.87 11.47 17.16
N THR A 328 -16.75 10.74 16.03
CA THR A 328 -17.84 10.61 15.03
C THR A 328 -18.71 9.37 15.24
N GLY A 329 -18.38 8.54 16.24
CA GLY A 329 -19.07 7.30 16.55
C GLY A 329 -20.50 7.53 17.01
N LYS A 330 -21.43 6.70 16.52
CA LYS A 330 -22.82 6.65 16.98
C LYS A 330 -23.03 5.66 18.10
N VAL A 331 -22.00 4.88 18.42
CA VAL A 331 -21.95 3.86 19.45
C VAL A 331 -20.64 4.03 20.23
N ASP A 332 -20.66 3.66 21.48
CA ASP A 332 -19.48 3.66 22.34
C ASP A 332 -18.34 2.79 21.78
N GLU A 333 -17.10 3.28 21.86
CA GLU A 333 -15.92 2.63 21.25
C GLU A 333 -15.56 1.31 21.94
N GLU A 334 -15.83 1.17 23.24
CA GLU A 334 -15.66 -0.12 23.95
C GLU A 334 -16.61 -1.18 23.37
N LYS A 335 -17.86 -0.79 23.10
CA LYS A 335 -18.83 -1.69 22.46
C LYS A 335 -18.45 -2.04 21.03
N LEU A 336 -17.90 -1.08 20.28
CA LEU A 336 -17.38 -1.34 18.93
C LEU A 336 -16.20 -2.32 18.97
N SER A 337 -15.25 -2.12 19.89
CA SER A 337 -14.13 -3.03 20.07
C SER A 337 -14.57 -4.44 20.45
N ALA A 338 -15.54 -4.58 21.36
CA ALA A 338 -16.12 -5.87 21.73
C ALA A 338 -16.87 -6.53 20.55
N ALA A 339 -17.59 -5.75 19.74
CA ALA A 339 -18.26 -6.27 18.54
C ALA A 339 -17.24 -6.74 17.48
N VAL A 340 -16.12 -6.04 17.32
CA VAL A 340 -15.02 -6.45 16.44
C VAL A 340 -14.45 -7.78 16.88
N ASP A 341 -14.11 -7.95 18.16
CA ASP A 341 -13.58 -9.20 18.72
C ASP A 341 -14.54 -10.38 18.53
N LYS A 342 -15.86 -10.12 18.62
CA LYS A 342 -16.91 -11.14 18.41
C LYS A 342 -17.12 -11.53 16.95
N VAL A 343 -16.95 -10.58 16.00
CA VAL A 343 -17.28 -10.78 14.58
C VAL A 343 -16.08 -11.29 13.79
N PHE A 344 -14.87 -10.92 14.18
CA PHE A 344 -13.64 -11.23 13.44
C PHE A 344 -12.71 -12.13 14.23
N ASP A 345 -12.35 -13.27 13.66
CA ASP A 345 -11.24 -14.05 14.17
C ASP A 345 -9.93 -13.42 13.68
N LEU A 346 -9.20 -12.78 14.60
CA LEU A 346 -7.99 -12.02 14.30
C LEU A 346 -6.70 -12.81 14.53
N ARG A 347 -6.78 -14.13 14.69
CA ARG A 347 -5.60 -14.99 14.65
C ARG A 347 -4.99 -14.94 13.23
N PRO A 348 -3.64 -14.95 13.08
CA PRO A 348 -2.99 -14.82 11.77
C PRO A 348 -3.51 -15.79 10.71
N ALA A 349 -3.65 -17.08 11.04
CA ALA A 349 -4.17 -18.06 10.10
C ALA A 349 -5.63 -17.82 9.70
N ALA A 350 -6.46 -17.32 10.63
CA ALA A 350 -7.84 -16.95 10.36
C ALA A 350 -7.94 -15.73 9.43
N ILE A 351 -7.11 -14.73 9.64
CA ILE A 351 -7.01 -13.55 8.75
C ILE A 351 -6.63 -13.98 7.34
N ILE A 352 -5.60 -14.83 7.20
CA ILE A 352 -5.15 -15.34 5.90
C ILE A 352 -6.29 -16.03 5.15
N LYS A 353 -7.06 -16.86 5.84
CA LYS A 353 -8.23 -17.55 5.29
C LYS A 353 -9.37 -16.60 4.96
N MET A 354 -9.71 -15.68 5.88
CA MET A 354 -10.82 -14.73 5.74
C MET A 354 -10.61 -13.79 4.55
N LEU A 355 -9.38 -13.33 4.34
CA LEU A 355 -9.03 -12.38 3.30
C LEU A 355 -8.41 -13.04 2.05
N ASP A 356 -8.35 -14.37 2.00
CA ASP A 356 -7.82 -15.14 0.86
C ASP A 356 -6.41 -14.68 0.43
N LEU A 357 -5.50 -14.55 1.40
CA LEU A 357 -4.20 -13.92 1.22
C LEU A 357 -3.13 -14.84 0.61
N ARG A 358 -3.41 -16.12 0.36
CA ARG A 358 -2.44 -17.02 -0.27
C ARG A 358 -2.43 -16.95 -1.80
N LYS A 359 -3.33 -16.17 -2.38
CA LYS A 359 -3.37 -15.93 -3.84
C LYS A 359 -2.25 -14.99 -4.29
N PRO A 360 -1.67 -15.21 -5.48
CA PRO A 360 -0.80 -14.23 -6.13
C PRO A 360 -1.63 -13.01 -6.52
N GLN A 361 -1.51 -11.92 -5.76
CA GLN A 361 -2.28 -10.69 -5.94
C GLN A 361 -1.50 -9.42 -5.57
N TYR A 362 -0.25 -9.58 -5.13
CA TYR A 362 0.49 -8.54 -4.40
C TYR A 362 1.19 -7.53 -5.30
N ARG A 363 1.75 -7.96 -6.43
CA ARG A 363 2.45 -7.05 -7.35
C ARG A 363 1.58 -5.87 -7.80
N LYS A 364 0.29 -6.11 -8.06
CA LYS A 364 -0.65 -5.07 -8.50
C LYS A 364 -0.93 -4.02 -7.42
N LEU A 365 -0.69 -4.36 -6.15
CA LEU A 365 -0.88 -3.48 -5.00
C LEU A 365 0.35 -2.61 -4.73
N ALA A 366 1.53 -3.03 -5.17
CA ALA A 366 2.79 -2.41 -4.85
C ALA A 366 2.97 -0.98 -5.40
N ALA A 367 2.04 -0.49 -6.22
CA ALA A 367 1.97 0.89 -6.68
C ALA A 367 0.54 1.42 -6.54
N TYR A 368 0.42 2.73 -6.28
CA TYR A 368 -0.84 3.47 -6.15
C TYR A 368 -1.68 3.08 -4.92
N GLY A 369 -1.02 2.60 -3.86
CA GLY A 369 -1.62 2.24 -2.57
C GLY A 369 -2.18 0.82 -2.50
N HIS A 370 -2.24 0.28 -1.27
CA HIS A 370 -2.80 -1.04 -0.98
C HIS A 370 -4.25 -0.97 -0.53
N MET A 371 -4.73 0.22 -0.16
CA MET A 371 -6.08 0.47 0.38
C MET A 371 -6.91 1.27 -0.62
N GLY A 372 -8.24 1.07 -0.60
CA GLY A 372 -9.16 1.70 -1.55
C GLY A 372 -9.13 1.06 -2.95
N ARG A 373 -8.57 -0.15 -3.08
CA ARG A 373 -8.35 -0.84 -4.36
C ARG A 373 -9.48 -1.81 -4.71
N GLU A 374 -10.70 -1.27 -4.76
CA GLU A 374 -11.89 -2.03 -5.19
C GLU A 374 -11.76 -2.53 -6.64
N ASP A 375 -11.01 -1.78 -7.47
CA ASP A 375 -10.67 -2.14 -8.84
C ASP A 375 -9.96 -3.49 -8.98
N LEU A 376 -9.23 -3.91 -7.96
CA LEU A 376 -8.51 -5.19 -7.92
C LEU A 376 -9.31 -6.33 -7.28
N GLY A 377 -10.50 -6.06 -6.74
CA GLY A 377 -11.37 -7.07 -6.13
C GLY A 377 -10.81 -7.72 -4.88
N VAL A 378 -9.92 -7.04 -4.16
CA VAL A 378 -9.26 -7.55 -2.95
C VAL A 378 -10.23 -7.68 -1.77
N ALA A 379 -10.05 -8.71 -0.95
CA ALA A 379 -11.03 -9.09 0.06
C ALA A 379 -11.18 -8.05 1.18
N TRP A 380 -10.14 -7.31 1.53
CA TRP A 380 -10.19 -6.30 2.60
C TRP A 380 -10.91 -5.01 2.22
N GLU A 381 -11.31 -4.87 0.96
CA GLU A 381 -12.15 -3.76 0.50
C GLU A 381 -13.65 -4.10 0.48
N LYS A 382 -14.05 -5.34 0.83
CA LYS A 382 -15.46 -5.72 0.95
C LYS A 382 -16.11 -5.09 2.18
N THR A 383 -17.44 -4.86 2.10
CA THR A 383 -18.26 -4.30 3.18
C THR A 383 -19.31 -5.30 3.69
N ASP A 384 -19.06 -6.58 3.49
CA ASP A 384 -19.95 -7.71 3.76
C ASP A 384 -20.12 -8.05 5.26
N LYS A 385 -19.34 -7.41 6.15
CA LYS A 385 -19.45 -7.56 7.61
C LYS A 385 -20.23 -6.44 8.30
N ALA A 386 -20.66 -5.41 7.57
CA ALA A 386 -21.37 -4.27 8.12
C ALA A 386 -22.60 -4.67 8.96
N GLU A 387 -23.44 -5.56 8.45
CA GLU A 387 -24.64 -6.02 9.16
C GLU A 387 -24.30 -6.94 10.35
N ALA A 388 -23.23 -7.74 10.24
CA ALA A 388 -22.77 -8.58 11.35
C ALA A 388 -22.26 -7.74 12.53
N ILE A 389 -21.56 -6.64 12.27
CA ILE A 389 -21.11 -5.69 13.31
C ILE A 389 -22.33 -5.06 14.00
N LYS A 390 -23.33 -4.59 13.24
CA LYS A 390 -24.58 -4.03 13.81
C LYS A 390 -25.30 -5.05 14.69
N ALA A 391 -25.39 -6.31 14.24
CA ALA A 391 -26.03 -7.37 15.02
C ALA A 391 -25.27 -7.70 16.32
N ALA A 392 -23.95 -7.60 16.31
CA ALA A 392 -23.12 -7.85 17.49
C ALA A 392 -23.19 -6.76 18.56
N LEU A 393 -23.70 -5.58 18.23
CA LEU A 393 -23.93 -4.44 19.15
C LEU A 393 -25.24 -4.55 19.94
N ASN A 394 -26.17 -5.40 19.50
CA ASN A 394 -27.45 -5.69 20.17
C ASN A 394 -27.29 -6.89 21.13
#